data_abddd0ef7727ea9ef1b514784f8bf3e8
#
_entry.id   abddd0ef7727ea9ef1b514784f8bf3e8
#
_cell.length_a   1.000
_cell.length_b   1.000
_cell.length_c   1.000
_cell.angle_alpha   90.00
_cell.angle_beta   90.00
_cell.angle_gamma   90.00
#
_symmetry.space_group_name_H-M   'P 1'
#
loop_
_entity.id
_entity.type
_entity.pdbx_description
1 polymer ?
#
loop_
_entity_poly.entity_id
_entity_poly.type
_entity_poly.pdbx_seq_one_letter_code
_entity_poly.pdbx_strand_id
1 'polypeptide(L)'
;MKTITKGSKGEEVKILQSVLHLAQDGIFGSMTEEALNDFKKSHNLPEDGICDTRTWIALLPDRLLTAHKRTINEIIVHCTATPEGRDYTVEQIRKQHKAQGWNDIGYHYVVYRDGSIHEGRSVEVTGAHCNGHNLHSIGVVYVGGCDKAMRPKDTRTDAQKESLYFLLKVLKRHYPKATIHGHNEYAAKACPSFNVKEEYIDL
;
A
#
# COMPACT_ATOMS: atom_id res chain seq x y z
N MET A 1 -3.32 2.34 -10.48
CA MET A 1 -3.74 1.65 -11.73
C MET A 1 -4.96 0.80 -11.43
N LYS A 2 -5.82 0.57 -12.42
CA LYS A 2 -7.01 -0.27 -12.22
C LYS A 2 -6.62 -1.74 -12.12
N THR A 3 -7.37 -2.51 -11.37
CA THR A 3 -7.33 -3.97 -11.45
C THR A 3 -7.84 -4.40 -12.83
N ILE A 4 -7.05 -5.22 -13.53
CA ILE A 4 -7.38 -5.76 -14.86
C ILE A 4 -7.24 -7.28 -14.86
N THR A 5 -8.06 -7.93 -15.68
CA THR A 5 -8.14 -9.37 -15.81
C THR A 5 -8.50 -9.73 -17.25
N LYS A 6 -8.57 -11.01 -17.58
CA LYS A 6 -8.99 -11.50 -18.89
C LYS A 6 -10.28 -10.83 -19.35
N GLY A 7 -10.29 -10.34 -20.58
CA GLY A 7 -11.38 -9.55 -21.17
C GLY A 7 -11.24 -8.03 -20.99
N SER A 8 -10.36 -7.55 -20.11
CA SER A 8 -10.05 -6.12 -20.00
C SER A 8 -9.41 -5.59 -21.29
N LYS A 9 -9.67 -4.30 -21.60
CA LYS A 9 -9.11 -3.63 -22.77
C LYS A 9 -8.66 -2.20 -22.42
N GLY A 10 -7.69 -1.69 -23.16
CA GLY A 10 -7.27 -0.29 -23.08
C GLY A 10 -5.79 -0.11 -22.71
N GLU A 11 -5.48 1.09 -22.23
CA GLU A 11 -4.10 1.52 -22.01
C GLU A 11 -3.41 0.75 -20.88
N GLU A 12 -4.12 0.44 -19.80
CA GLU A 12 -3.56 -0.37 -18.70
C GLU A 12 -3.14 -1.76 -19.17
N VAL A 13 -3.89 -2.35 -20.12
CA VAL A 13 -3.52 -3.65 -20.71
C VAL A 13 -2.27 -3.54 -21.56
N LYS A 14 -2.13 -2.47 -22.36
CA LYS A 14 -0.91 -2.22 -23.14
C LYS A 14 0.31 -2.05 -22.23
N ILE A 15 0.16 -1.33 -21.12
CA ILE A 15 1.23 -1.17 -20.13
C ILE A 15 1.62 -2.55 -19.56
N LEU A 16 0.64 -3.37 -19.17
CA LEU A 16 0.89 -4.73 -18.68
C LEU A 16 1.65 -5.55 -19.75
N GLN A 17 1.16 -5.57 -20.97
CA GLN A 17 1.77 -6.29 -22.09
C GLN A 17 3.20 -5.80 -22.37
N SER A 18 3.44 -4.49 -22.30
CA SER A 18 4.78 -3.92 -22.45
C SER A 18 5.76 -4.46 -21.40
N VAL A 19 5.35 -4.49 -20.15
CA VAL A 19 6.18 -4.96 -19.03
C VAL A 19 6.42 -6.47 -19.08
N LEU A 20 5.43 -7.22 -19.58
CA LEU A 20 5.52 -8.67 -19.79
C LEU A 20 6.19 -9.02 -21.14
N HIS A 21 6.71 -8.02 -21.88
CA HIS A 21 7.36 -8.20 -23.18
C HIS A 21 6.46 -8.85 -24.25
N LEU A 22 5.16 -8.57 -24.21
CA LEU A 22 4.17 -9.04 -25.17
C LEU A 22 3.84 -7.97 -26.23
N ALA A 23 3.19 -8.39 -27.34
CA ALA A 23 2.58 -7.46 -28.28
C ALA A 23 1.52 -6.61 -27.59
N GLN A 24 1.59 -5.28 -27.77
CA GLN A 24 0.74 -4.30 -27.06
C GLN A 24 -0.57 -4.04 -27.83
N ASP A 25 -1.39 -5.07 -28.02
CA ASP A 25 -2.69 -4.94 -28.69
C ASP A 25 -3.77 -4.30 -27.82
N GLY A 26 -3.51 -4.20 -26.52
CA GLY A 26 -4.45 -3.63 -25.54
C GLY A 26 -5.63 -4.53 -25.22
N ILE A 27 -5.53 -5.83 -25.51
CA ILE A 27 -6.56 -6.84 -25.20
C ILE A 27 -5.99 -7.87 -24.24
N PHE A 28 -6.55 -7.98 -23.06
CA PHE A 28 -6.16 -8.99 -22.07
C PHE A 28 -6.73 -10.33 -22.49
N GLY A 29 -6.02 -11.05 -23.34
CA GLY A 29 -6.32 -12.39 -23.80
C GLY A 29 -5.61 -13.48 -23.00
N SER A 30 -5.70 -14.74 -23.49
CA SER A 30 -5.08 -15.89 -22.81
C SER A 30 -3.54 -15.78 -22.73
N MET A 31 -2.88 -15.25 -23.76
CA MET A 31 -1.42 -15.03 -23.73
C MET A 31 -1.01 -14.04 -22.64
N THR A 32 -1.80 -12.98 -22.46
CA THR A 32 -1.54 -11.98 -21.40
C THR A 32 -1.77 -12.60 -20.01
N GLU A 33 -2.80 -13.42 -19.86
CA GLU A 33 -3.09 -14.15 -18.62
C GLU A 33 -1.97 -15.14 -18.24
N GLU A 34 -1.51 -15.93 -19.20
CA GLU A 34 -0.42 -16.90 -19.02
C GLU A 34 0.88 -16.20 -18.60
N ALA A 35 1.31 -15.20 -19.35
CA ALA A 35 2.52 -14.42 -19.02
C ALA A 35 2.40 -13.71 -17.66
N LEU A 36 1.21 -13.23 -17.31
CA LEU A 36 0.96 -12.64 -15.99
C LEU A 36 1.10 -13.69 -14.88
N ASN A 37 0.55 -14.88 -15.06
CA ASN A 37 0.65 -15.95 -14.07
C ASN A 37 2.08 -16.45 -13.91
N ASP A 38 2.86 -16.56 -14.98
CA ASP A 38 4.29 -16.90 -14.92
C ASP A 38 5.07 -15.84 -14.13
N PHE A 39 4.78 -14.56 -14.38
CA PHE A 39 5.34 -13.47 -13.59
C PHE A 39 4.94 -13.58 -12.10
N LYS A 40 3.66 -13.78 -11.81
CA LYS A 40 3.13 -13.92 -10.45
C LYS A 40 3.78 -15.09 -9.71
N LYS A 41 3.93 -16.24 -10.37
CA LYS A 41 4.63 -17.42 -9.85
C LYS A 41 6.08 -17.11 -9.44
N SER A 42 6.84 -16.47 -10.33
CA SER A 42 8.24 -16.11 -10.06
C SER A 42 8.41 -15.08 -8.92
N HIS A 43 7.34 -14.37 -8.56
CA HIS A 43 7.31 -13.35 -7.50
C HIS A 43 6.52 -13.78 -6.25
N ASN A 44 6.17 -15.07 -6.13
CA ASN A 44 5.35 -15.61 -5.04
C ASN A 44 4.02 -14.87 -4.85
N LEU A 45 3.36 -14.51 -5.96
CA LEU A 45 2.02 -13.92 -5.98
C LEU A 45 0.99 -14.99 -6.39
N PRO A 46 -0.29 -14.85 -5.99
CA PRO A 46 -1.35 -15.77 -6.40
C PRO A 46 -1.50 -15.86 -7.93
N GLU A 47 -1.49 -17.05 -8.50
CA GLU A 47 -1.64 -17.30 -9.95
C GLU A 47 -3.12 -17.30 -10.37
N ASP A 48 -3.82 -16.17 -10.14
CA ASP A 48 -5.26 -16.01 -10.32
C ASP A 48 -5.67 -15.28 -11.61
N GLY A 49 -4.69 -14.96 -12.47
CA GLY A 49 -4.93 -14.22 -13.72
C GLY A 49 -5.35 -12.76 -13.52
N ILE A 50 -5.23 -12.23 -12.30
CA ILE A 50 -5.65 -10.87 -11.96
C ILE A 50 -4.42 -9.99 -11.76
N CYS A 51 -4.34 -8.88 -12.51
CA CYS A 51 -3.36 -7.84 -12.28
C CYS A 51 -3.98 -6.78 -11.36
N ASP A 52 -3.92 -7.02 -10.07
CA ASP A 52 -4.35 -6.14 -8.99
C ASP A 52 -3.27 -5.11 -8.62
N THR A 53 -3.53 -4.26 -7.64
CA THR A 53 -2.57 -3.25 -7.17
C THR A 53 -1.27 -3.89 -6.69
N ARG A 54 -1.34 -5.03 -6.01
CA ARG A 54 -0.18 -5.79 -5.51
C ARG A 54 0.69 -6.30 -6.66
N THR A 55 0.05 -6.82 -7.71
CA THR A 55 0.72 -7.25 -8.94
C THR A 55 1.35 -6.08 -9.69
N TRP A 56 0.63 -4.95 -9.80
CA TRP A 56 1.18 -3.73 -10.40
C TRP A 56 2.41 -3.19 -9.68
N ILE A 57 2.43 -3.25 -8.36
CA ILE A 57 3.59 -2.87 -7.55
C ILE A 57 4.80 -3.77 -7.88
N ALA A 58 4.59 -5.07 -8.04
CA ALA A 58 5.65 -6.01 -8.37
C ALA A 58 6.17 -5.83 -9.80
N LEU A 59 5.27 -5.56 -10.77
CA LEU A 59 5.59 -5.35 -12.18
C LEU A 59 6.33 -4.03 -12.45
N LEU A 60 5.98 -2.98 -11.72
CA LEU A 60 6.43 -1.61 -11.96
C LEU A 60 7.04 -1.00 -10.68
N PRO A 61 8.05 -1.65 -10.06
CA PRO A 61 8.63 -1.14 -8.83
C PRO A 61 9.13 0.31 -9.00
N ASP A 62 9.72 0.64 -10.14
CA ASP A 62 10.26 1.97 -10.42
C ASP A 62 9.17 3.04 -10.67
N ARG A 63 7.95 2.67 -11.01
CA ARG A 63 6.86 3.63 -11.26
C ARG A 63 6.17 4.13 -9.99
N LEU A 64 6.10 3.29 -8.97
CA LEU A 64 5.78 3.72 -7.61
C LEU A 64 6.93 4.51 -6.99
N LEU A 65 8.09 4.36 -7.57
CA LEU A 65 9.39 4.62 -7.02
C LEU A 65 10.25 5.48 -7.97
N THR A 66 9.62 6.27 -8.87
CA THR A 66 10.34 7.31 -9.64
C THR A 66 11.22 8.11 -8.68
N ALA A 67 12.42 8.46 -9.11
CA ALA A 67 13.44 9.14 -8.30
C ALA A 67 12.80 10.26 -7.47
N HIS A 68 12.44 9.92 -6.23
CA HIS A 68 11.79 10.85 -5.33
C HIS A 68 12.79 11.92 -4.93
N LYS A 69 12.40 13.18 -5.09
CA LYS A 69 13.20 14.33 -4.64
C LYS A 69 13.34 14.37 -3.11
N ARG A 70 12.51 13.59 -2.39
CA ARG A 70 12.52 13.51 -0.93
C ARG A 70 13.49 12.45 -0.44
N THR A 71 14.28 12.79 0.56
CA THR A 71 15.05 11.80 1.33
C THR A 71 14.10 11.09 2.30
N ILE A 72 13.98 9.77 2.17
CA ILE A 72 13.14 8.93 3.03
C ILE A 72 14.04 8.09 3.94
N ASN A 73 13.90 8.31 5.24
CA ASN A 73 14.67 7.63 6.30
C ASN A 73 13.77 6.71 7.15
N GLU A 74 12.46 6.87 7.06
CA GLU A 74 11.50 6.16 7.90
C GLU A 74 10.27 5.76 7.09
N ILE A 75 9.71 4.60 7.44
CA ILE A 75 8.40 4.13 7.00
C ILE A 75 7.58 3.93 8.27
N ILE A 76 6.49 4.69 8.42
CA ILE A 76 5.71 4.68 9.66
C ILE A 76 4.36 4.03 9.41
N VAL A 77 4.10 2.96 10.15
CA VAL A 77 2.86 2.18 10.06
C VAL A 77 1.81 2.74 11.01
N HIS A 78 0.58 2.87 10.48
CA HIS A 78 -0.59 3.41 11.18
C HIS A 78 -1.79 2.50 11.04
N CYS A 79 -2.81 2.73 11.87
CA CYS A 79 -4.17 2.29 11.64
C CYS A 79 -5.11 3.49 11.52
N THR A 80 -6.27 3.29 10.89
CA THR A 80 -7.31 4.33 10.80
C THR A 80 -8.03 4.57 12.12
N ALA A 81 -7.78 3.75 13.15
CA ALA A 81 -8.51 3.73 14.41
C ALA A 81 -10.03 3.62 14.19
N THR A 82 -10.44 2.78 13.24
CA THR A 82 -11.85 2.46 12.96
C THR A 82 -12.23 1.11 13.55
N PRO A 83 -13.53 0.88 13.84
CA PRO A 83 -13.99 -0.39 14.39
C PRO A 83 -13.73 -1.55 13.44
N GLU A 84 -13.45 -2.72 14.02
CA GLU A 84 -13.32 -3.98 13.27
C GLU A 84 -14.57 -4.25 12.40
N GLY A 85 -14.34 -4.76 11.19
CA GLY A 85 -15.42 -5.07 10.25
C GLY A 85 -15.89 -3.88 9.41
N ARG A 86 -15.45 -2.66 9.70
CA ARG A 86 -15.83 -1.45 8.94
C ARG A 86 -14.84 -1.18 7.82
N ASP A 87 -15.34 -1.06 6.59
CA ASP A 87 -14.56 -0.57 5.45
C ASP A 87 -14.43 0.95 5.49
N TYR A 88 -13.27 1.44 5.06
CA TYR A 88 -12.97 2.86 5.07
C TYR A 88 -12.06 3.21 3.89
N THR A 89 -12.54 4.02 2.96
CA THR A 89 -11.85 4.31 1.70
C THR A 89 -10.89 5.50 1.82
N VAL A 90 -9.95 5.60 0.88
CA VAL A 90 -9.05 6.77 0.73
C VAL A 90 -9.85 8.07 0.72
N GLU A 91 -10.95 8.12 -0.03
CA GLU A 91 -11.77 9.32 -0.14
C GLU A 91 -12.47 9.69 1.18
N GLN A 92 -12.91 8.70 1.95
CA GLN A 92 -13.50 8.94 3.26
C GLN A 92 -12.45 9.46 4.26
N ILE A 93 -11.24 8.89 4.26
CA ILE A 93 -10.11 9.37 5.07
C ILE A 93 -9.74 10.79 4.64
N ARG A 94 -9.63 11.05 3.33
CA ARG A 94 -9.33 12.37 2.78
C ARG A 94 -10.36 13.42 3.20
N LYS A 95 -11.64 13.08 3.10
CA LYS A 95 -12.74 13.96 3.53
C LYS A 95 -12.65 14.29 5.02
N GLN A 96 -12.37 13.28 5.86
CA GLN A 96 -12.20 13.47 7.30
C GLN A 96 -11.01 14.38 7.62
N HIS A 97 -9.85 14.14 6.99
CA HIS A 97 -8.67 14.96 7.19
C HIS A 97 -8.87 16.41 6.73
N LYS A 98 -9.52 16.61 5.58
CA LYS A 98 -9.88 17.97 5.11
C LYS A 98 -10.84 18.68 6.06
N ALA A 99 -11.78 17.97 6.67
CA ALA A 99 -12.67 18.53 7.68
C ALA A 99 -11.94 18.96 8.98
N GLN A 100 -10.73 18.40 9.22
CA GLN A 100 -9.84 18.80 10.29
C GLN A 100 -8.91 19.98 9.91
N GLY A 101 -9.07 20.56 8.72
CA GLY A 101 -8.27 21.66 8.21
C GLY A 101 -6.99 21.25 7.47
N TRP A 102 -6.83 19.97 7.14
CA TRP A 102 -5.67 19.51 6.36
C TRP A 102 -5.92 19.69 4.85
N ASN A 103 -4.83 19.87 4.09
CA ASN A 103 -4.93 20.07 2.64
C ASN A 103 -5.34 18.80 1.88
N ASP A 104 -4.96 17.62 2.41
CA ASP A 104 -5.22 16.32 1.79
C ASP A 104 -5.16 15.21 2.84
N ILE A 105 -5.37 13.95 2.44
CA ILE A 105 -5.09 12.76 3.25
C ILE A 105 -3.64 12.80 3.77
N GLY A 106 -3.42 12.44 5.03
CA GLY A 106 -2.10 12.49 5.66
C GLY A 106 -1.17 11.35 5.25
N TYR A 107 -1.71 10.22 4.82
CA TYR A 107 -1.00 8.98 4.53
C TYR A 107 -0.64 8.85 3.04
N HIS A 108 0.46 8.16 2.74
CA HIS A 108 0.90 7.90 1.37
C HIS A 108 0.26 6.63 0.80
N TYR A 109 0.12 5.59 1.63
CA TYR A 109 -0.53 4.32 1.25
C TYR A 109 -1.59 3.92 2.25
N VAL A 110 -2.69 3.36 1.75
CA VAL A 110 -3.80 2.84 2.54
C VAL A 110 -4.05 1.39 2.16
N VAL A 111 -3.99 0.48 3.14
CA VAL A 111 -4.27 -0.95 2.94
C VAL A 111 -5.68 -1.23 3.41
N TYR A 112 -6.57 -1.58 2.46
CA TYR A 112 -7.96 -1.91 2.75
C TYR A 112 -8.08 -3.31 3.38
N ARG A 113 -9.25 -3.62 3.92
CA ARG A 113 -9.50 -4.88 4.64
C ARG A 113 -9.42 -6.12 3.74
N ASP A 114 -9.66 -5.99 2.45
CA ASP A 114 -9.47 -7.03 1.44
C ASP A 114 -7.99 -7.23 1.04
N GLY A 115 -7.08 -6.44 1.62
CA GLY A 115 -5.65 -6.45 1.30
C GLY A 115 -5.28 -5.53 0.12
N SER A 116 -6.24 -4.92 -0.57
CA SER A 116 -5.91 -4.01 -1.67
C SER A 116 -5.15 -2.78 -1.15
N ILE A 117 -4.11 -2.37 -1.90
CA ILE A 117 -3.26 -1.24 -1.57
C ILE A 117 -3.66 -0.05 -2.44
N HIS A 118 -3.92 1.09 -1.81
CA HIS A 118 -4.35 2.30 -2.49
C HIS A 118 -3.40 3.46 -2.19
N GLU A 119 -3.14 4.28 -3.22
CA GLU A 119 -2.39 5.52 -3.05
C GLU A 119 -3.28 6.58 -2.38
N GLY A 120 -2.72 7.24 -1.40
CA GLY A 120 -3.33 8.38 -0.72
C GLY A 120 -2.74 9.70 -1.21
N ARG A 121 -1.78 10.27 -0.44
CA ARG A 121 -0.96 11.41 -0.83
C ARG A 121 0.23 10.90 -1.66
N SER A 122 0.62 11.63 -2.70
CA SER A 122 1.83 11.31 -3.45
C SER A 122 3.06 11.25 -2.53
N VAL A 123 3.94 10.27 -2.75
CA VAL A 123 5.20 10.14 -2.00
C VAL A 123 6.12 11.34 -2.20
N GLU A 124 5.98 12.08 -3.32
CA GLU A 124 6.70 13.33 -3.59
C GLU A 124 6.32 14.47 -2.64
N VAL A 125 5.18 14.38 -1.99
CA VAL A 125 4.64 15.40 -1.10
C VAL A 125 4.78 14.94 0.35
N THR A 126 5.32 15.81 1.21
CA THR A 126 5.41 15.56 2.65
C THR A 126 4.05 15.16 3.23
N GLY A 127 4.01 14.07 3.98
CA GLY A 127 2.81 13.56 4.63
C GLY A 127 2.32 14.47 5.77
N ALA A 128 1.21 14.07 6.39
CA ALA A 128 0.70 14.68 7.61
C ALA A 128 0.18 13.56 8.53
N HIS A 129 1.07 12.64 8.93
CA HIS A 129 0.69 11.42 9.66
C HIS A 129 1.45 11.23 10.98
N CYS A 130 2.64 11.83 11.11
CA CYS A 130 3.45 11.76 12.33
C CYS A 130 4.18 13.07 12.55
N ASN A 131 3.77 13.83 13.58
CA ASN A 131 4.36 15.13 13.86
C ASN A 131 5.87 14.99 14.17
N GLY A 132 6.69 15.88 13.58
CA GLY A 132 8.15 15.84 13.69
C GLY A 132 8.84 14.87 12.70
N HIS A 133 8.14 13.90 12.11
CA HIS A 133 8.70 12.86 11.25
C HIS A 133 8.25 12.95 9.78
N ASN A 134 7.22 13.76 9.46
CA ASN A 134 6.59 13.80 8.13
C ASN A 134 7.57 14.09 6.98
N LEU A 135 8.59 14.91 7.20
CA LEU A 135 9.48 15.38 6.14
C LEU A 135 10.29 14.26 5.50
N HIS A 136 10.72 13.29 6.28
CA HIS A 136 11.59 12.21 5.85
C HIS A 136 10.96 10.82 5.97
N SER A 137 9.63 10.73 6.01
CA SER A 137 8.93 9.46 6.15
C SER A 137 7.85 9.22 5.10
N ILE A 138 7.51 7.93 4.97
CA ILE A 138 6.34 7.43 4.25
C ILE A 138 5.35 6.90 5.28
N GLY A 139 4.12 7.43 5.28
CA GLY A 139 3.04 6.93 6.13
C GLY A 139 2.24 5.86 5.42
N VAL A 140 2.21 4.66 6.00
CA VAL A 140 1.40 3.52 5.55
C VAL A 140 0.32 3.26 6.59
N VAL A 141 -0.94 3.26 6.20
CA VAL A 141 -2.07 3.05 7.10
C VAL A 141 -2.90 1.84 6.68
N TYR A 142 -3.31 1.00 7.62
CA TYR A 142 -4.32 -0.02 7.37
C TYR A 142 -5.68 0.38 7.95
N VAL A 143 -6.76 -0.10 7.32
CA VAL A 143 -8.13 0.15 7.78
C VAL A 143 -8.46 -0.78 8.94
N GLY A 144 -8.72 -0.21 10.11
CA GLY A 144 -8.98 -0.95 11.34
C GLY A 144 -8.28 -0.32 12.55
N GLY A 145 -7.88 -1.14 13.52
CA GLY A 145 -7.10 -0.76 14.69
C GLY A 145 -7.90 -0.65 15.98
N CYS A 146 -9.23 -0.83 15.93
CA CYS A 146 -10.08 -0.85 17.11
C CYS A 146 -11.08 -2.00 17.10
N ASP A 147 -11.46 -2.50 18.26
CA ASP A 147 -12.60 -3.40 18.42
C ASP A 147 -13.94 -2.65 18.21
N LYS A 148 -15.07 -3.38 18.29
CA LYS A 148 -16.41 -2.79 18.14
C LYS A 148 -16.74 -1.72 19.20
N ALA A 149 -16.07 -1.75 20.36
CA ALA A 149 -16.20 -0.77 21.42
C ALA A 149 -15.16 0.36 21.34
N MET A 150 -14.47 0.50 20.19
CA MET A 150 -13.44 1.51 19.95
C MET A 150 -12.20 1.40 20.83
N ARG A 151 -11.95 0.25 21.46
CA ARG A 151 -10.70 0.01 22.21
C ARG A 151 -9.61 -0.43 21.23
N PRO A 152 -8.35 0.01 21.40
CA PRO A 152 -7.24 -0.41 20.55
C PRO A 152 -7.11 -1.93 20.48
N LYS A 153 -7.05 -2.46 19.27
CA LYS A 153 -6.91 -3.89 18.98
C LYS A 153 -6.27 -4.08 17.61
N ASP A 154 -5.39 -5.06 17.48
CA ASP A 154 -4.97 -5.51 16.15
C ASP A 154 -6.15 -6.20 15.45
N THR A 155 -6.71 -5.51 14.47
CA THR A 155 -7.88 -5.97 13.70
C THR A 155 -7.53 -6.23 12.24
N ARG A 156 -6.23 -6.34 11.93
CA ARG A 156 -5.77 -6.66 10.58
C ARG A 156 -6.33 -8.01 10.13
N THR A 157 -6.88 -8.06 8.95
CA THR A 157 -7.18 -9.32 8.25
C THR A 157 -5.86 -9.98 7.81
N ASP A 158 -5.89 -11.28 7.49
CA ASP A 158 -4.71 -11.96 6.95
C ASP A 158 -4.27 -11.33 5.62
N ALA A 159 -5.22 -10.94 4.76
CA ALA A 159 -4.95 -10.20 3.53
C ALA A 159 -4.23 -8.84 3.79
N GLN A 160 -4.61 -8.13 4.86
CA GLN A 160 -3.92 -6.90 5.25
C GLN A 160 -2.50 -7.17 5.76
N LYS A 161 -2.28 -8.21 6.56
CA LYS A 161 -0.95 -8.57 7.06
C LYS A 161 0.00 -8.89 5.89
N GLU A 162 -0.44 -9.72 4.97
CA GLU A 162 0.32 -10.06 3.76
C GLU A 162 0.64 -8.82 2.92
N SER A 163 -0.35 -7.97 2.68
CA SER A 163 -0.18 -6.77 1.86
C SER A 163 0.70 -5.71 2.53
N LEU A 164 0.60 -5.55 3.85
CA LEU A 164 1.51 -4.69 4.61
C LEU A 164 2.96 -5.18 4.51
N TYR A 165 3.20 -6.47 4.77
CA TYR A 165 4.53 -7.06 4.65
C TYR A 165 5.10 -6.86 3.24
N PHE A 166 4.30 -7.16 2.21
CA PHE A 166 4.69 -6.97 0.82
C PHE A 166 5.04 -5.51 0.51
N LEU A 167 4.16 -4.56 0.86
CA LEU A 167 4.38 -3.13 0.63
C LEU A 167 5.65 -2.63 1.35
N LEU A 168 5.82 -3.00 2.62
CA LEU A 168 6.99 -2.61 3.41
C LEU A 168 8.27 -3.17 2.81
N LYS A 169 8.27 -4.44 2.36
CA LYS A 169 9.41 -5.06 1.67
C LYS A 169 9.77 -4.32 0.37
N VAL A 170 8.77 -3.92 -0.43
CA VAL A 170 8.99 -3.12 -1.65
C VAL A 170 9.58 -1.74 -1.29
N LEU A 171 9.01 -1.06 -0.31
CA LEU A 171 9.50 0.23 0.15
C LEU A 171 10.94 0.13 0.71
N LYS A 172 11.26 -0.91 1.47
CA LYS A 172 12.63 -1.18 1.97
C LYS A 172 13.62 -1.44 0.84
N ARG A 173 13.22 -2.18 -0.20
CA ARG A 173 14.08 -2.39 -1.37
C ARG A 173 14.43 -1.07 -2.05
N HIS A 174 13.48 -0.14 -2.09
CA HIS A 174 13.67 1.17 -2.71
C HIS A 174 14.39 2.18 -1.80
N TYR A 175 14.07 2.14 -0.51
CA TYR A 175 14.70 2.97 0.53
C TYR A 175 15.46 2.09 1.52
N PRO A 176 16.60 1.48 1.12
CA PRO A 176 17.26 0.45 1.92
C PRO A 176 17.76 0.95 3.29
N LYS A 177 17.96 2.25 3.42
CA LYS A 177 18.36 2.89 4.69
C LYS A 177 17.18 3.27 5.58
N ALA A 178 15.94 3.26 5.06
CA ALA A 178 14.77 3.61 5.85
C ALA A 178 14.49 2.55 6.92
N THR A 179 14.17 2.97 8.12
CA THR A 179 13.73 2.10 9.23
C THR A 179 12.20 2.04 9.30
N ILE A 180 11.65 0.90 9.75
CA ILE A 180 10.21 0.70 9.86
C ILE A 180 9.79 0.88 11.32
N HIS A 181 8.77 1.70 11.55
CA HIS A 181 8.29 2.07 12.87
C HIS A 181 6.77 2.03 12.96
N GLY A 182 6.25 1.82 14.17
CA GLY A 182 4.87 2.09 14.52
C GLY A 182 4.69 3.55 14.98
N HIS A 183 3.52 4.13 14.75
CA HIS A 183 3.22 5.48 15.24
C HIS A 183 3.31 5.60 16.76
N ASN A 184 3.03 4.52 17.49
CA ASN A 184 3.17 4.43 18.95
C ASN A 184 4.61 4.57 19.47
N GLU A 185 5.61 4.52 18.61
CA GLU A 185 7.01 4.78 18.99
C GLU A 185 7.31 6.28 19.09
N TYR A 186 6.50 7.12 18.44
CA TYR A 186 6.69 8.58 18.36
C TYR A 186 5.62 9.38 19.09
N ALA A 187 4.53 8.74 19.50
CA ALA A 187 3.42 9.41 20.17
C ALA A 187 2.78 8.49 21.23
N ALA A 188 2.25 9.07 22.29
CA ALA A 188 1.49 8.35 23.32
C ALA A 188 0.11 7.87 22.78
N LYS A 189 0.12 6.98 21.80
CA LYS A 189 -1.04 6.42 21.12
C LYS A 189 -0.87 4.92 20.94
N ALA A 190 -1.98 4.19 20.84
CA ALA A 190 -1.93 2.76 20.56
C ALA A 190 -1.66 2.43 19.07
N CYS A 191 -1.87 3.39 18.17
CA CYS A 191 -1.67 3.21 16.72
C CYS A 191 -0.24 2.74 16.39
N PRO A 192 -0.06 1.65 15.65
CA PRO A 192 -1.04 0.92 14.84
C PRO A 192 -1.78 -0.24 15.55
N SER A 193 -1.76 -0.32 16.87
CA SER A 193 -2.41 -1.33 17.70
C SER A 193 -1.76 -2.73 17.65
N PHE A 194 -0.51 -2.81 17.20
CA PHE A 194 0.37 -3.97 17.29
C PHE A 194 1.85 -3.52 17.36
N ASN A 195 2.76 -4.46 17.66
CA ASN A 195 4.20 -4.17 17.73
C ASN A 195 4.83 -4.31 16.34
N VAL A 196 5.13 -3.18 15.70
CA VAL A 196 5.69 -3.12 14.35
C VAL A 196 7.11 -3.69 14.29
N LYS A 197 7.93 -3.43 15.31
CA LYS A 197 9.32 -3.93 15.35
C LYS A 197 9.42 -5.43 15.44
N GLU A 198 8.53 -6.05 16.20
CA GLU A 198 8.47 -7.51 16.30
C GLU A 198 7.92 -8.14 15.04
N GLU A 199 6.86 -7.55 14.47
CA GLU A 199 6.17 -8.08 13.30
C GLU A 199 7.04 -8.05 12.03
N TYR A 200 7.90 -7.02 11.87
CA TYR A 200 8.70 -6.79 10.65
C TYR A 200 10.20 -6.79 10.94
N ILE A 201 10.62 -7.60 11.91
CA ILE A 201 12.04 -7.69 12.34
C ILE A 201 12.98 -8.17 11.24
N ASP A 202 12.48 -8.85 10.24
CA ASP A 202 13.20 -9.42 9.10
C ASP A 202 13.29 -8.45 7.89
N LEU A 203 12.72 -7.25 7.98
CA LEU A 203 12.76 -6.20 6.96
C LEU A 203 13.70 -5.04 7.37
#